data_d217692a6ead343f69de91fa1ce6cd9c
#
_entry.id   d217692a6ead343f69de91fa1ce6cd9c
#
_cell.length_a   1.000
_cell.length_b   1.000
_cell.length_c   1.000
_cell.angle_alpha   90.00
_cell.angle_beta   90.00
_cell.angle_gamma   90.00
#
_symmetry.space_group_name_H-M   'P 1'
#
loop_
_entity.id
_entity.type
_entity.pdbx_description
1 polymer ?
#
loop_
_entity_poly.entity_id
_entity_poly.type
_entity_poly.pdbx_seq_one_letter_code
_entity_poly.pdbx_strand_id
1 'polypeptide(L)'
;MDFFEQFDDASWEFTIGDHHEPEKNVLQVGLVGVFFIEMGQSLADKRYGMRHVIERYCQLYGDNLRWGIVHDSNSNTSYDYEGQREAADYLDIVTQQMDAAMMLKWMSGPGDSYADSELISVYSDADWYQKVHRTMSSICFFLPIERLKGGGKSTFERFLTEICDAVQPLHGYAGLGVQGSNEQYNYQHLEFGIARDFLGLDAAPRMSFLLAEEFLKAGFKTINWYTFLDKKWVDQLGGVEQLRSQLDDPRIVFLPNRHGLGIRAGDWPELGWVQRNPYPELYVKVNGALEPVRAPEVGGFAFGSIGGETRFTHETSNLWMRRFDAPGIWPPPWLQSGSDASQVPAVLAAVPTPSEESDTDSANQERVLPVHAGQPCPRTGWWLARALSARREFVEVGEVMPGPAASAGGNQVIWYWLGMTQQN
;
A
#
# COMPACT_ATOMS: atom_id res chain seq x y z
N MET A 1 22.95 -19.26 9.61
CA MET A 1 21.79 -18.71 10.36
C MET A 1 20.58 -18.92 9.49
N ASP A 2 19.56 -19.59 10.00
CA ASP A 2 18.31 -19.72 9.24
C ASP A 2 17.53 -18.41 9.21
N PHE A 3 16.42 -18.36 8.45
CA PHE A 3 15.62 -17.14 8.34
C PHE A 3 15.03 -16.69 9.68
N PHE A 4 14.52 -17.62 10.48
CA PHE A 4 13.88 -17.26 11.75
C PHE A 4 14.91 -16.76 12.77
N GLU A 5 16.11 -17.35 12.81
CA GLU A 5 17.21 -16.85 13.63
C GLU A 5 17.64 -15.44 13.23
N GLN A 6 17.69 -15.14 11.91
CA GLN A 6 18.00 -13.79 11.42
C GLN A 6 16.92 -12.79 11.80
N PHE A 7 15.66 -13.20 11.70
CA PHE A 7 14.52 -12.35 12.05
C PHE A 7 14.49 -12.07 13.56
N ASP A 8 14.70 -13.11 14.38
CA ASP A 8 14.74 -12.98 15.85
C ASP A 8 15.90 -12.07 16.29
N ASP A 9 17.06 -12.15 15.64
CA ASP A 9 18.22 -11.30 15.93
C ASP A 9 17.96 -9.80 15.60
N ALA A 10 17.10 -9.53 14.62
CA ALA A 10 16.68 -8.17 14.25
C ALA A 10 15.38 -7.72 14.97
N SER A 11 14.72 -8.59 15.71
CA SER A 11 13.35 -8.39 16.22
C SER A 11 13.17 -7.17 17.12
N TRP A 12 14.23 -6.75 17.82
CA TRP A 12 14.22 -5.54 18.65
C TRP A 12 14.03 -4.24 17.84
N GLU A 13 14.35 -4.24 16.53
CA GLU A 13 14.07 -3.14 15.60
C GLU A 13 12.62 -3.18 15.06
N PHE A 14 11.91 -4.30 15.22
CA PHE A 14 10.69 -4.61 14.50
C PHE A 14 9.40 -4.31 15.23
N THR A 15 9.49 -3.93 16.51
CA THR A 15 8.31 -3.56 17.29
C THR A 15 8.53 -2.19 17.89
N ILE A 16 7.74 -1.23 17.46
CA ILE A 16 7.87 0.16 17.88
C ILE A 16 6.63 0.58 18.64
N GLY A 17 6.84 1.02 19.89
CA GLY A 17 5.81 1.60 20.72
C GLY A 17 5.56 3.07 20.42
N ASP A 18 4.40 3.57 20.84
CA ASP A 18 4.11 4.98 20.82
C ASP A 18 5.04 5.76 21.76
N HIS A 19 5.40 7.00 21.40
CA HIS A 19 6.31 7.81 22.21
C HIS A 19 5.77 8.14 23.61
N HIS A 20 4.45 8.29 23.73
CA HIS A 20 3.78 8.62 24.99
C HIS A 20 3.26 7.39 25.73
N GLU A 21 2.98 6.31 25.02
CA GLU A 21 2.44 5.05 25.50
C GLU A 21 3.30 3.89 24.96
N PRO A 22 4.50 3.65 25.52
CA PRO A 22 5.47 2.69 24.96
C PRO A 22 4.97 1.24 24.85
N GLU A 23 3.98 0.86 25.65
CA GLU A 23 3.30 -0.44 25.59
C GLU A 23 2.32 -0.56 24.41
N LYS A 24 1.97 0.55 23.77
CA LYS A 24 1.11 0.61 22.60
C LYS A 24 1.96 0.42 21.35
N ASN A 25 1.98 -0.79 20.82
CA ASN A 25 2.64 -1.06 19.54
C ASN A 25 1.93 -0.31 18.41
N VAL A 26 2.66 0.52 17.68
CA VAL A 26 2.15 1.34 16.57
C VAL A 26 2.68 0.88 15.23
N LEU A 27 3.85 0.23 15.22
CA LEU A 27 4.44 -0.42 14.05
C LEU A 27 5.08 -1.75 14.46
N GLN A 28 5.00 -2.72 13.57
CA GLN A 28 5.74 -3.97 13.68
C GLN A 28 6.11 -4.48 12.28
N VAL A 29 7.03 -5.44 12.21
CA VAL A 29 7.40 -6.12 10.97
C VAL A 29 6.82 -7.53 10.97
N GLY A 30 6.22 -7.89 9.87
CA GLY A 30 5.65 -9.22 9.63
C GLY A 30 5.48 -9.49 8.16
N LEU A 31 4.62 -10.43 7.82
CA LEU A 31 4.25 -10.68 6.44
C LEU A 31 3.17 -9.68 6.00
N VAL A 32 3.35 -9.15 4.82
CA VAL A 32 2.35 -8.32 4.13
C VAL A 32 2.07 -8.91 2.75
N GLY A 33 0.84 -8.78 2.28
CA GLY A 33 0.48 -9.06 0.90
C GLY A 33 -0.40 -7.95 0.37
N VAL A 34 -0.10 -7.49 -0.84
CA VAL A 34 -0.82 -6.40 -1.49
C VAL A 34 -1.09 -6.78 -2.93
N PHE A 35 -2.35 -6.66 -3.36
CA PHE A 35 -2.79 -6.98 -4.70
C PHE A 35 -3.62 -5.83 -5.27
N PHE A 36 -3.30 -5.41 -6.48
CA PHE A 36 -3.97 -4.35 -7.21
C PHE A 36 -4.76 -4.96 -8.35
N ILE A 37 -6.05 -4.60 -8.42
CA ILE A 37 -7.01 -5.23 -9.30
C ILE A 37 -7.57 -4.18 -10.23
N GLU A 38 -7.27 -4.30 -11.54
CA GLU A 38 -7.77 -3.41 -12.56
C GLU A 38 -9.20 -3.82 -12.98
N MET A 39 -10.00 -2.84 -13.38
CA MET A 39 -11.26 -3.10 -14.05
C MET A 39 -11.06 -3.64 -15.47
N GLY A 40 -11.03 -4.95 -15.62
CA GLY A 40 -11.04 -5.61 -16.93
C GLY A 40 -12.19 -6.59 -17.08
N GLN A 41 -12.73 -7.03 -15.93
CA GLN A 41 -13.90 -7.90 -15.83
C GLN A 41 -15.07 -7.12 -15.18
N SER A 42 -16.23 -7.76 -15.07
CA SER A 42 -17.33 -7.11 -14.35
C SER A 42 -16.93 -6.81 -12.89
N LEU A 43 -17.33 -5.66 -12.39
CA LEU A 43 -17.08 -5.29 -10.99
C LEU A 43 -17.68 -6.34 -10.03
N ALA A 44 -18.80 -6.95 -10.40
CA ALA A 44 -19.44 -8.00 -9.63
C ALA A 44 -18.51 -9.19 -9.44
N ASP A 45 -17.90 -9.72 -10.50
CA ASP A 45 -17.00 -10.89 -10.42
C ASP A 45 -15.81 -10.59 -9.52
N LYS A 46 -15.23 -9.38 -9.62
CA LYS A 46 -14.12 -8.96 -8.75
C LYS A 46 -14.54 -8.90 -7.28
N ARG A 47 -15.69 -8.31 -6.97
CA ARG A 47 -16.18 -8.20 -5.60
C ARG A 47 -16.53 -9.57 -5.01
N TYR A 48 -17.09 -10.49 -5.79
CA TYR A 48 -17.26 -11.88 -5.36
C TYR A 48 -15.91 -12.58 -5.12
N GLY A 49 -14.92 -12.34 -5.98
CA GLY A 49 -13.57 -12.81 -5.77
C GLY A 49 -12.94 -12.27 -4.48
N MET A 50 -13.09 -10.97 -4.21
CA MET A 50 -12.62 -10.34 -2.97
C MET A 50 -13.30 -10.92 -1.73
N ARG A 51 -14.61 -11.13 -1.79
CA ARG A 51 -15.36 -11.79 -0.73
C ARG A 51 -14.79 -13.19 -0.45
N HIS A 52 -14.57 -13.98 -1.50
CA HIS A 52 -13.97 -15.30 -1.36
C HIS A 52 -12.59 -15.23 -0.66
N VAL A 53 -11.76 -14.24 -1.01
CA VAL A 53 -10.45 -14.03 -0.38
C VAL A 53 -10.60 -13.69 1.11
N ILE A 54 -11.55 -12.84 1.49
CA ILE A 54 -11.83 -12.54 2.91
C ILE A 54 -12.22 -13.81 3.66
N GLU A 55 -13.21 -14.55 3.14
CA GLU A 55 -13.68 -15.81 3.75
C GLU A 55 -12.53 -16.80 3.90
N ARG A 56 -11.68 -16.91 2.88
CA ARG A 56 -10.53 -17.78 2.91
C ARG A 56 -9.45 -17.36 3.90
N TYR A 57 -9.16 -16.06 3.98
CA TYR A 57 -8.27 -15.50 5.00
C TYR A 57 -8.79 -15.82 6.41
N CYS A 58 -10.07 -15.55 6.68
CA CYS A 58 -10.68 -15.83 7.98
C CYS A 58 -10.63 -17.32 8.35
N GLN A 59 -10.83 -18.23 7.38
CA GLN A 59 -10.70 -19.67 7.61
C GLN A 59 -9.29 -20.11 7.97
N LEU A 60 -8.27 -19.48 7.39
CA LEU A 60 -6.87 -19.89 7.57
C LEU A 60 -6.21 -19.16 8.76
N TYR A 61 -6.58 -17.93 9.01
CA TYR A 61 -5.84 -17.00 9.87
C TYR A 61 -6.73 -16.17 10.82
N GLY A 62 -8.02 -16.46 10.88
CA GLY A 62 -8.97 -15.62 11.63
C GLY A 62 -8.95 -15.76 13.15
N ASP A 63 -8.12 -16.66 13.72
CA ASP A 63 -8.13 -17.02 15.14
C ASP A 63 -7.94 -15.83 16.09
N ASN A 64 -7.17 -14.82 15.68
CA ASN A 64 -6.85 -13.66 16.49
C ASN A 64 -7.58 -12.38 16.07
N LEU A 65 -8.42 -12.43 15.05
CA LEU A 65 -9.21 -11.26 14.66
C LEU A 65 -10.20 -10.91 15.77
N ARG A 66 -10.32 -9.61 16.07
CA ARG A 66 -11.14 -9.11 17.19
C ARG A 66 -12.25 -8.18 16.75
N TRP A 67 -11.99 -7.36 15.75
CA TRP A 67 -12.92 -6.36 15.30
C TRP A 67 -12.71 -6.01 13.83
N GLY A 68 -13.63 -5.25 13.28
CA GLY A 68 -13.56 -4.83 11.89
C GLY A 68 -14.26 -3.51 11.64
N ILE A 69 -14.00 -2.95 10.48
CA ILE A 69 -14.65 -1.76 9.97
C ILE A 69 -15.27 -2.11 8.63
N VAL A 70 -16.57 -1.82 8.51
CA VAL A 70 -17.28 -1.83 7.24
C VAL A 70 -17.65 -0.40 6.91
N HIS A 71 -17.21 0.07 5.74
CA HIS A 71 -17.57 1.38 5.23
C HIS A 71 -18.77 1.27 4.29
N ASP A 72 -19.83 1.95 4.63
CA ASP A 72 -20.90 2.25 3.69
C ASP A 72 -20.77 3.70 3.19
N SER A 73 -21.57 4.07 2.20
CA SER A 73 -21.58 5.41 1.60
C SER A 73 -21.84 6.56 2.58
N ASN A 74 -22.27 6.26 3.80
CA ASN A 74 -22.72 7.24 4.77
C ASN A 74 -21.95 7.22 6.09
N SER A 75 -21.34 6.09 6.47
CA SER A 75 -20.65 5.94 7.76
C SER A 75 -19.62 4.81 7.76
N ASN A 76 -18.63 4.94 8.64
CA ASN A 76 -17.80 3.81 9.05
C ASN A 76 -18.47 3.16 10.25
N THR A 77 -18.85 1.90 10.12
CA THR A 77 -19.41 1.12 11.23
C THR A 77 -18.36 0.12 11.70
N SER A 78 -18.04 0.14 12.99
CA SER A 78 -17.14 -0.84 13.62
C SER A 78 -17.97 -2.00 14.15
N TYR A 79 -17.45 -3.21 13.96
CA TYR A 79 -18.06 -4.45 14.40
C TYR A 79 -17.07 -5.28 15.20
N ASP A 80 -17.52 -5.94 16.27
CA ASP A 80 -16.75 -7.02 16.87
C ASP A 80 -16.62 -8.18 15.87
N TYR A 81 -15.51 -8.89 15.92
CA TYR A 81 -15.30 -10.01 14.99
C TYR A 81 -16.35 -11.13 15.19
N GLU A 82 -16.87 -11.30 16.39
CA GLU A 82 -17.99 -12.21 16.68
C GLU A 82 -19.28 -11.78 15.97
N GLY A 83 -19.43 -10.49 15.65
CA GLY A 83 -20.50 -9.92 14.81
C GLY A 83 -20.32 -10.14 13.30
N GLN A 84 -19.45 -11.07 12.87
CA GLN A 84 -19.19 -11.40 11.46
C GLN A 84 -20.45 -11.61 10.62
N ARG A 85 -21.49 -12.13 11.23
CA ARG A 85 -22.72 -12.46 10.51
C ARG A 85 -23.38 -11.20 9.94
N GLU A 86 -23.43 -10.13 10.72
CA GLU A 86 -23.98 -8.84 10.25
C GLU A 86 -23.07 -8.20 9.21
N ALA A 87 -21.75 -8.29 9.39
CA ALA A 87 -20.79 -7.82 8.42
C ALA A 87 -20.79 -8.66 7.12
N ALA A 88 -21.04 -9.98 7.21
CA ALA A 88 -21.21 -10.84 6.05
C ALA A 88 -22.48 -10.50 5.27
N ASP A 89 -23.59 -10.24 5.96
CA ASP A 89 -24.85 -9.79 5.35
C ASP A 89 -24.66 -8.43 4.65
N TYR A 90 -23.90 -7.51 5.27
CA TYR A 90 -23.53 -6.23 4.65
C TYR A 90 -22.66 -6.44 3.41
N LEU A 91 -21.68 -7.34 3.48
CA LEU A 91 -20.81 -7.67 2.35
C LEU A 91 -21.63 -8.25 1.18
N ASP A 92 -22.66 -9.06 1.46
CA ASP A 92 -23.61 -9.54 0.46
C ASP A 92 -24.34 -8.39 -0.24
N ILE A 93 -24.85 -7.43 0.53
CA ILE A 93 -25.53 -6.25 -0.01
C ILE A 93 -24.56 -5.45 -0.90
N VAL A 94 -23.37 -5.14 -0.41
CA VAL A 94 -22.42 -4.28 -1.12
C VAL A 94 -21.78 -4.98 -2.34
N THR A 95 -21.63 -6.31 -2.32
CA THR A 95 -21.23 -7.06 -3.53
C THR A 95 -22.28 -7.02 -4.63
N GLN A 96 -23.53 -6.81 -4.29
CA GLN A 96 -24.64 -6.66 -5.24
C GLN A 96 -24.89 -5.20 -5.65
N GLN A 97 -24.55 -4.23 -4.78
CA GLN A 97 -24.71 -2.79 -5.03
C GLN A 97 -23.50 -2.21 -5.75
N MET A 98 -23.52 -2.21 -7.08
CA MET A 98 -22.40 -1.74 -7.91
C MET A 98 -22.24 -0.21 -7.92
N ASP A 99 -23.18 0.53 -7.44
CA ASP A 99 -23.19 2.00 -7.34
C ASP A 99 -22.62 2.54 -6.02
N ALA A 100 -22.30 1.66 -5.07
CA ALA A 100 -21.67 2.00 -3.80
C ALA A 100 -20.20 1.50 -3.73
N ALA A 101 -19.33 2.21 -3.01
CA ALA A 101 -18.01 1.72 -2.67
C ALA A 101 -18.12 0.54 -1.67
N MET A 102 -17.17 -0.39 -1.76
CA MET A 102 -17.02 -1.50 -0.83
C MET A 102 -15.67 -1.37 -0.11
N MET A 103 -15.69 -1.29 1.21
CA MET A 103 -14.52 -1.42 2.04
C MET A 103 -14.83 -2.30 3.24
N LEU A 104 -14.00 -3.30 3.46
CA LEU A 104 -14.05 -4.11 4.67
C LEU A 104 -12.62 -4.31 5.19
N LYS A 105 -12.46 -4.22 6.50
CA LYS A 105 -11.24 -4.58 7.22
C LYS A 105 -11.60 -5.45 8.41
N TRP A 106 -10.85 -6.55 8.62
CA TRP A 106 -10.83 -7.33 9.85
C TRP A 106 -9.44 -7.27 10.46
N MET A 107 -9.34 -7.05 11.77
CA MET A 107 -8.11 -6.66 12.47
C MET A 107 -7.96 -7.36 13.81
N SER A 108 -6.70 -7.64 14.20
CA SER A 108 -6.35 -8.32 15.44
C SER A 108 -5.93 -7.39 16.58
N GLY A 109 -5.58 -6.14 16.29
CA GLY A 109 -5.16 -5.17 17.30
C GLY A 109 -6.25 -4.87 18.34
N PRO A 110 -5.89 -4.37 19.53
CA PRO A 110 -6.88 -3.98 20.54
C PRO A 110 -7.76 -2.80 20.14
N GLY A 111 -7.41 -2.07 19.12
CA GLY A 111 -8.11 -0.91 18.57
C GLY A 111 -7.38 -0.32 17.38
N ASP A 112 -7.95 0.66 16.72
CA ASP A 112 -7.48 1.28 15.48
C ASP A 112 -6.13 2.00 15.59
N SER A 113 -5.75 2.39 16.78
CA SER A 113 -4.47 3.05 17.06
C SER A 113 -3.30 2.10 17.34
N TYR A 114 -3.54 0.79 17.38
CA TYR A 114 -2.53 -0.25 17.56
C TYR A 114 -2.10 -0.85 16.22
N ALA A 115 -0.87 -1.34 16.14
CA ALA A 115 -0.42 -2.14 15.02
C ALA A 115 -1.17 -3.48 14.98
N ASP A 116 -1.57 -3.88 13.78
CA ASP A 116 -2.25 -5.14 13.53
C ASP A 116 -1.24 -6.19 13.05
N SER A 117 -1.10 -7.30 13.78
CA SER A 117 -0.30 -8.44 13.33
C SER A 117 -1.03 -9.31 12.32
N GLU A 118 -2.36 -9.36 12.41
CA GLU A 118 -3.25 -10.02 11.48
C GLU A 118 -4.32 -9.02 11.02
N LEU A 119 -4.43 -8.86 9.71
CA LEU A 119 -5.35 -7.95 9.08
C LEU A 119 -5.71 -8.47 7.69
N ILE A 120 -6.98 -8.36 7.32
CA ILE A 120 -7.43 -8.42 5.92
C ILE A 120 -8.22 -7.16 5.60
N SER A 121 -7.88 -6.50 4.52
CA SER A 121 -8.58 -5.31 4.03
C SER A 121 -8.82 -5.44 2.54
N VAL A 122 -10.03 -5.13 2.12
CA VAL A 122 -10.40 -5.03 0.72
C VAL A 122 -11.03 -3.67 0.45
N TYR A 123 -10.78 -3.16 -0.74
CA TYR A 123 -11.34 -1.90 -1.21
C TYR A 123 -11.75 -1.98 -2.68
N SER A 124 -12.90 -1.46 -3.00
CA SER A 124 -13.40 -1.32 -4.37
C SER A 124 -14.35 -0.13 -4.46
N ASP A 125 -14.08 0.80 -5.34
CA ASP A 125 -14.99 1.92 -5.62
C ASP A 125 -16.29 1.46 -6.30
N ALA A 126 -17.28 2.35 -6.35
CA ALA A 126 -18.47 2.18 -7.15
C ALA A 126 -18.13 2.02 -8.65
N ASP A 127 -18.92 1.25 -9.38
CA ASP A 127 -18.70 0.96 -10.81
C ASP A 127 -18.58 2.23 -11.65
N TRP A 128 -19.46 3.19 -11.44
CA TRP A 128 -19.43 4.47 -12.15
C TRP A 128 -18.17 5.27 -11.82
N TYR A 129 -17.72 5.25 -10.55
CA TYR A 129 -16.53 5.98 -10.12
C TYR A 129 -15.26 5.38 -10.71
N GLN A 130 -15.14 4.07 -10.68
CA GLN A 130 -14.02 3.36 -11.32
C GLN A 130 -13.94 3.63 -12.83
N LYS A 131 -15.10 3.66 -13.53
CA LYS A 131 -15.15 3.94 -14.97
C LYS A 131 -14.71 5.37 -15.30
N VAL A 132 -15.10 6.35 -14.50
CA VAL A 132 -14.77 7.76 -14.70
C VAL A 132 -13.33 8.06 -14.29
N HIS A 133 -12.94 7.64 -13.11
CA HIS A 133 -11.65 7.98 -12.50
C HIS A 133 -10.57 6.92 -12.71
N ARG A 134 -10.93 5.78 -13.30
CA ARG A 134 -10.04 4.64 -13.53
C ARG A 134 -9.34 4.16 -12.28
N THR A 135 -10.02 4.19 -11.12
CA THR A 135 -9.48 3.73 -9.86
C THR A 135 -9.26 2.21 -9.87
N MET A 136 -8.37 1.72 -9.00
CA MET A 136 -8.09 0.31 -8.84
C MET A 136 -8.75 -0.20 -7.57
N SER A 137 -9.19 -1.45 -7.61
CA SER A 137 -9.55 -2.18 -6.41
C SER A 137 -8.31 -2.82 -5.80
N SER A 138 -8.36 -3.15 -4.51
CA SER A 138 -7.19 -3.67 -3.82
C SER A 138 -7.53 -4.64 -2.70
N ILE A 139 -6.57 -5.52 -2.42
CA ILE A 139 -6.52 -6.40 -1.26
C ILE A 139 -5.20 -6.15 -0.55
N CYS A 140 -5.26 -5.98 0.77
CA CYS A 140 -4.09 -5.95 1.64
C CYS A 140 -4.32 -6.88 2.81
N PHE A 141 -3.31 -7.66 3.18
CA PHE A 141 -3.36 -8.47 4.38
C PHE A 141 -2.04 -8.44 5.15
N PHE A 142 -2.12 -8.67 6.46
CA PHE A 142 -0.98 -8.83 7.36
C PHE A 142 -1.04 -10.19 8.03
N LEU A 143 0.12 -10.81 8.28
CA LEU A 143 0.27 -12.02 9.08
C LEU A 143 1.57 -11.95 9.88
N PRO A 144 1.63 -12.52 11.09
CA PRO A 144 2.88 -12.70 11.80
C PRO A 144 3.73 -13.76 11.10
N ILE A 145 5.06 -13.64 11.18
CA ILE A 145 5.98 -14.58 10.52
C ILE A 145 5.85 -16.00 11.03
N GLU A 146 5.36 -16.19 12.24
CA GLU A 146 5.10 -17.49 12.88
C GLU A 146 4.14 -18.34 12.05
N ARG A 147 3.26 -17.70 11.27
CA ARG A 147 2.35 -18.39 10.34
C ARG A 147 3.07 -19.15 9.23
N LEU A 148 4.39 -18.94 9.03
CA LEU A 148 5.21 -19.72 8.10
C LEU A 148 5.75 -21.03 8.70
N LYS A 149 5.75 -21.19 10.03
CA LYS A 149 6.26 -22.36 10.72
C LYS A 149 5.36 -23.59 10.50
N GLY A 150 5.88 -24.80 10.71
CA GLY A 150 5.08 -26.01 10.75
C GLY A 150 4.26 -26.34 9.48
N GLY A 151 4.80 -26.06 8.29
CA GLY A 151 4.07 -26.23 7.01
C GLY A 151 3.27 -25.01 6.58
N GLY A 152 3.26 -23.93 7.37
CA GLY A 152 2.56 -22.70 7.10
C GLY A 152 3.02 -22.01 5.81
N LYS A 153 4.31 -22.11 5.45
CA LYS A 153 4.84 -21.61 4.16
C LYS A 153 4.04 -22.12 2.96
N SER A 154 3.77 -23.44 2.91
CA SER A 154 2.99 -24.02 1.80
C SER A 154 1.53 -23.55 1.81
N THR A 155 0.95 -23.34 2.99
CA THR A 155 -0.40 -22.79 3.14
C THR A 155 -0.44 -21.35 2.68
N PHE A 156 0.58 -20.54 3.03
CA PHE A 156 0.74 -19.17 2.58
C PHE A 156 0.87 -19.08 1.05
N GLU A 157 1.77 -19.86 0.44
CA GLU A 157 1.95 -19.88 -1.03
C GLU A 157 0.66 -20.27 -1.76
N ARG A 158 -0.06 -21.28 -1.24
CA ARG A 158 -1.36 -21.65 -1.80
C ARG A 158 -2.39 -20.53 -1.67
N PHE A 159 -2.46 -19.85 -0.53
CA PHE A 159 -3.36 -18.71 -0.33
C PHE A 159 -3.07 -17.57 -1.33
N LEU A 160 -1.79 -17.26 -1.57
CA LEU A 160 -1.41 -16.25 -2.58
C LEU A 160 -1.88 -16.65 -3.99
N THR A 161 -1.77 -17.91 -4.36
CA THR A 161 -2.26 -18.42 -5.64
C THR A 161 -3.79 -18.37 -5.71
N GLU A 162 -4.49 -18.74 -4.64
CA GLU A 162 -5.95 -18.63 -4.52
C GLU A 162 -6.43 -17.16 -4.71
N ILE A 163 -5.70 -16.18 -4.17
CA ILE A 163 -6.00 -14.74 -4.41
C ILE A 163 -5.91 -14.44 -5.91
N CYS A 164 -4.79 -14.82 -6.55
CA CYS A 164 -4.60 -14.54 -7.97
C CYS A 164 -5.69 -15.17 -8.86
N ASP A 165 -6.11 -16.38 -8.53
CA ASP A 165 -7.16 -17.10 -9.28
C ASP A 165 -8.56 -16.48 -9.04
N ALA A 166 -8.80 -15.93 -7.84
CA ALA A 166 -10.09 -15.36 -7.47
C ALA A 166 -10.32 -13.95 -8.03
N VAL A 167 -9.28 -13.10 -8.05
CA VAL A 167 -9.47 -11.66 -8.37
C VAL A 167 -8.69 -11.17 -9.58
N GLN A 168 -7.88 -12.02 -10.20
CA GLN A 168 -7.08 -11.66 -11.37
C GLN A 168 -6.36 -10.30 -11.19
N PRO A 169 -5.40 -10.19 -10.26
CA PRO A 169 -4.74 -8.91 -10.01
C PRO A 169 -3.90 -8.49 -11.21
N LEU A 170 -3.85 -7.19 -11.46
CA LEU A 170 -2.92 -6.61 -12.43
C LEU A 170 -1.49 -6.88 -12.00
N HIS A 171 -1.20 -6.63 -10.74
CA HIS A 171 0.01 -7.03 -10.04
C HIS A 171 -0.22 -7.17 -8.55
N GLY A 172 0.72 -7.81 -7.89
CA GLY A 172 0.72 -7.94 -6.45
C GLY A 172 2.09 -8.40 -5.96
N TYR A 173 2.26 -8.36 -4.67
CA TYR A 173 3.45 -8.88 -4.00
C TYR A 173 3.10 -9.35 -2.59
N ALA A 174 3.93 -10.24 -2.05
CA ALA A 174 3.85 -10.66 -0.67
C ALA A 174 5.23 -11.02 -0.13
N GLY A 175 5.45 -10.75 1.14
CA GLY A 175 6.69 -11.05 1.86
C GLY A 175 6.80 -10.20 3.12
N LEU A 176 8.01 -9.84 3.53
CA LEU A 176 8.19 -9.00 4.70
C LEU A 176 7.79 -7.55 4.42
N GLY A 177 7.20 -6.92 5.43
CA GLY A 177 6.84 -5.50 5.35
C GLY A 177 6.43 -4.92 6.69
N VAL A 178 6.23 -3.62 6.70
CA VAL A 178 5.83 -2.87 7.88
C VAL A 178 4.31 -2.97 8.06
N GLN A 179 3.92 -3.44 9.22
CA GLN A 179 2.52 -3.55 9.66
C GLN A 179 2.23 -2.39 10.61
N GLY A 180 1.52 -1.38 10.13
CA GLY A 180 1.19 -0.18 10.91
C GLY A 180 -0.22 -0.22 11.49
N SER A 181 -0.46 0.68 12.44
CA SER A 181 -1.80 0.97 12.95
C SER A 181 -2.70 1.62 11.89
N ASN A 182 -3.99 1.75 12.18
CA ASN A 182 -4.91 2.47 11.29
C ASN A 182 -4.58 3.99 11.25
N GLU A 183 -3.90 4.50 12.28
CA GLU A 183 -3.39 5.87 12.39
C GLU A 183 -1.97 6.02 11.81
N GLN A 184 -1.62 5.24 10.81
CA GLN A 184 -0.27 5.18 10.22
C GLN A 184 0.33 6.53 9.82
N TYR A 185 -0.50 7.56 9.56
CA TYR A 185 -0.01 8.91 9.24
C TYR A 185 0.87 9.51 10.33
N ASN A 186 0.59 9.18 11.58
CA ASN A 186 1.33 9.70 12.72
C ASN A 186 2.71 9.05 12.87
N TYR A 187 2.92 7.89 12.25
CA TYR A 187 4.08 7.02 12.46
C TYR A 187 4.93 6.81 11.20
N GLN A 188 4.69 7.58 10.14
CA GLN A 188 5.43 7.43 8.87
C GLN A 188 6.94 7.63 8.99
N HIS A 189 7.40 8.47 9.90
CA HIS A 189 8.83 8.67 10.17
C HIS A 189 9.50 7.43 10.75
N LEU A 190 8.77 6.67 11.59
CA LEU A 190 9.23 5.40 12.15
C LEU A 190 9.29 4.31 11.05
N GLU A 191 8.25 4.22 10.24
CA GLU A 191 8.23 3.33 9.08
C GLU A 191 9.36 3.63 8.10
N PHE A 192 9.64 4.91 7.84
CA PHE A 192 10.76 5.35 7.03
C PHE A 192 12.10 4.87 7.60
N GLY A 193 12.29 4.97 8.92
CA GLY A 193 13.48 4.46 9.62
C GLY A 193 13.69 2.96 9.38
N ILE A 194 12.65 2.15 9.58
CA ILE A 194 12.69 0.70 9.33
C ILE A 194 13.04 0.42 7.86
N ALA A 195 12.35 1.06 6.92
CA ALA A 195 12.55 0.85 5.48
C ALA A 195 13.92 1.33 4.99
N ARG A 196 14.54 2.30 5.70
CA ARG A 196 15.93 2.73 5.46
C ARG A 196 16.92 1.63 5.82
N ASP A 197 16.69 0.95 6.93
CA ASP A 197 17.66 0.03 7.50
C ASP A 197 17.47 -1.42 6.99
N PHE A 198 16.32 -1.74 6.39
CA PHE A 198 15.99 -3.08 5.90
C PHE A 198 15.41 -3.03 4.47
N LEU A 199 16.24 -3.32 3.47
CA LEU A 199 15.88 -3.23 2.06
C LEU A 199 14.82 -4.24 1.62
N GLY A 200 14.76 -5.40 2.27
CA GLY A 200 13.83 -6.49 1.91
C GLY A 200 12.39 -6.24 2.35
N LEU A 201 12.14 -5.21 3.16
CA LEU A 201 10.81 -4.91 3.66
C LEU A 201 10.01 -4.07 2.67
N ASP A 202 8.71 -4.34 2.56
CA ASP A 202 7.79 -3.40 1.94
C ASP A 202 7.45 -2.27 2.93
N ALA A 203 7.36 -1.06 2.40
CA ALA A 203 6.93 0.12 3.13
C ALA A 203 5.61 0.65 2.56
N ALA A 204 4.82 1.25 3.41
CA ALA A 204 3.51 1.81 3.09
C ALA A 204 2.57 0.83 2.34
N PRO A 205 2.39 -0.41 2.81
CA PRO A 205 1.56 -1.39 2.10
C PRO A 205 0.11 -0.91 1.95
N ARG A 206 -0.40 -0.16 2.92
CA ARG A 206 -1.77 0.36 2.94
C ARG A 206 -1.93 1.69 2.19
N MET A 207 -0.89 2.52 2.19
CA MET A 207 -0.91 3.84 1.53
C MET A 207 -0.84 3.74 0.01
N SER A 208 -0.28 2.66 -0.51
CA SER A 208 -0.19 2.42 -1.95
C SER A 208 -1.53 2.44 -2.67
N PHE A 209 -2.65 2.25 -1.94
CA PHE A 209 -3.99 2.30 -2.50
C PHE A 209 -4.47 3.70 -2.86
N LEU A 210 -3.98 4.71 -2.16
CA LEU A 210 -4.59 6.05 -2.18
C LEU A 210 -3.87 7.03 -3.10
N LEU A 211 -2.60 6.74 -3.45
CA LEU A 211 -1.72 7.77 -3.97
C LEU A 211 -1.22 7.60 -5.39
N ALA A 212 -1.16 6.37 -5.86
CA ALA A 212 -0.38 6.06 -7.04
C ALA A 212 -1.16 5.25 -8.09
N GLU A 213 -2.50 5.33 -8.09
CA GLU A 213 -3.32 4.53 -8.99
C GLU A 213 -2.91 4.66 -10.45
N GLU A 214 -2.60 5.87 -10.92
CA GLU A 214 -2.15 6.11 -12.28
C GLU A 214 -0.83 5.40 -12.57
N PHE A 215 0.13 5.47 -11.66
CA PHE A 215 1.44 4.84 -11.81
C PHE A 215 1.35 3.31 -11.68
N LEU A 216 0.54 2.82 -10.75
CA LEU A 216 0.37 1.39 -10.51
C LEU A 216 -0.37 0.66 -11.65
N LYS A 217 -1.08 1.38 -12.51
CA LYS A 217 -1.61 0.85 -13.78
C LYS A 217 -0.55 0.75 -14.86
N ALA A 218 0.46 1.60 -14.79
CA ALA A 218 1.56 1.60 -15.73
C ALA A 218 2.61 0.51 -15.45
N GLY A 219 2.65 0.00 -14.20
CA GLY A 219 3.62 -1.02 -13.83
C GLY A 219 3.48 -1.51 -12.38
N PHE A 220 4.26 -2.50 -11.99
CA PHE A 220 4.28 -2.98 -10.60
C PHE A 220 5.02 -2.00 -9.67
N LYS A 221 4.64 -1.99 -8.39
CA LYS A 221 5.23 -1.10 -7.37
C LYS A 221 6.63 -1.54 -6.95
N THR A 222 6.80 -2.80 -6.56
CA THR A 222 8.01 -3.29 -5.92
C THR A 222 8.15 -4.80 -6.04
N ILE A 223 9.38 -5.27 -5.87
CA ILE A 223 9.69 -6.68 -5.67
C ILE A 223 9.63 -7.00 -4.19
N ASN A 224 9.12 -8.18 -3.87
CA ASN A 224 9.22 -8.78 -2.55
C ASN A 224 9.46 -10.30 -2.70
N TRP A 225 9.38 -11.06 -1.64
CA TRP A 225 9.58 -12.51 -1.65
C TRP A 225 8.75 -13.22 -2.73
N TYR A 226 7.47 -12.85 -2.83
CA TYR A 226 6.60 -13.19 -3.97
C TYR A 226 6.25 -11.92 -4.74
N THR A 227 6.30 -12.02 -6.07
CA THR A 227 5.85 -10.97 -6.98
C THR A 227 4.92 -11.58 -8.01
N PHE A 228 3.75 -10.98 -8.24
CA PHE A 228 2.72 -11.47 -9.14
C PHE A 228 2.45 -10.47 -10.24
N LEU A 229 2.36 -10.94 -11.48
CA LEU A 229 2.09 -10.15 -12.67
C LEU A 229 0.96 -10.75 -13.47
N ASP A 230 0.10 -9.90 -14.02
CA ASP A 230 -0.90 -10.28 -15.03
C ASP A 230 -0.21 -10.78 -16.30
N LYS A 231 -0.92 -11.63 -17.04
CA LYS A 231 -0.44 -12.21 -18.29
C LYS A 231 0.03 -11.16 -19.30
N LYS A 232 -0.62 -10.00 -19.36
CA LYS A 232 -0.24 -8.92 -20.31
C LYS A 232 1.21 -8.45 -20.10
N TRP A 233 1.65 -8.35 -18.86
CA TRP A 233 3.04 -7.96 -18.55
C TRP A 233 4.02 -9.10 -18.71
N VAL A 234 3.61 -10.32 -18.39
CA VAL A 234 4.41 -11.51 -18.69
C VAL A 234 4.67 -11.62 -20.19
N ASP A 235 3.65 -11.40 -21.02
CA ASP A 235 3.78 -11.41 -22.49
C ASP A 235 4.69 -10.24 -22.98
N GLN A 236 4.59 -9.06 -22.38
CA GLN A 236 5.46 -7.91 -22.67
C GLN A 236 6.93 -8.18 -22.35
N LEU A 237 7.21 -9.00 -21.33
CA LEU A 237 8.55 -9.46 -20.96
C LEU A 237 9.06 -10.62 -21.83
N GLY A 238 8.34 -10.98 -22.88
CA GLY A 238 8.71 -12.07 -23.80
C GLY A 238 8.19 -13.45 -23.39
N GLY A 239 7.30 -13.51 -22.40
CA GLY A 239 6.67 -14.73 -21.91
C GLY A 239 7.47 -15.48 -20.83
N VAL A 240 6.86 -16.54 -20.32
CA VAL A 240 7.40 -17.32 -19.19
C VAL A 240 8.77 -17.93 -19.51
N GLU A 241 8.97 -18.43 -20.72
CA GLU A 241 10.23 -19.09 -21.10
C GLU A 241 11.39 -18.08 -21.19
N GLN A 242 11.13 -16.87 -21.68
CA GLN A 242 12.12 -15.80 -21.68
C GLN A 242 12.51 -15.42 -20.25
N LEU A 243 11.52 -15.25 -19.37
CA LEU A 243 11.76 -14.95 -17.95
C LEU A 243 12.55 -16.09 -17.27
N ARG A 244 12.25 -17.35 -17.56
CA ARG A 244 13.00 -18.51 -17.04
C ARG A 244 14.47 -18.47 -17.47
N SER A 245 14.72 -18.09 -18.72
CA SER A 245 16.09 -17.96 -19.24
C SER A 245 16.86 -16.81 -18.59
N GLN A 246 16.19 -15.69 -18.31
CA GLN A 246 16.81 -14.54 -17.64
C GLN A 246 17.03 -14.78 -16.14
N LEU A 247 16.09 -15.48 -15.49
CA LEU A 247 16.10 -15.80 -14.06
C LEU A 247 16.63 -17.25 -13.82
N ASP A 248 17.63 -17.68 -14.58
CA ASP A 248 18.26 -19.00 -14.45
C ASP A 248 18.97 -19.14 -13.09
N ASP A 249 18.18 -19.43 -12.06
CA ASP A 249 18.61 -19.65 -10.69
C ASP A 249 17.66 -20.64 -10.01
N PRO A 250 18.14 -21.80 -9.54
CA PRO A 250 17.29 -22.83 -8.96
C PRO A 250 16.56 -22.38 -7.67
N ARG A 251 16.98 -21.29 -7.07
CA ARG A 251 16.34 -20.70 -5.88
C ARG A 251 15.10 -19.87 -6.25
N ILE A 252 14.96 -19.47 -7.52
CA ILE A 252 13.81 -18.73 -8.02
C ILE A 252 12.76 -19.70 -8.53
N VAL A 253 11.54 -19.61 -8.00
CA VAL A 253 10.44 -20.50 -8.34
C VAL A 253 9.34 -19.75 -9.07
N PHE A 254 8.92 -20.31 -10.19
CA PHE A 254 7.82 -19.81 -11.00
C PHE A 254 6.53 -20.46 -10.58
N LEU A 255 5.53 -19.68 -10.26
CA LEU A 255 4.21 -20.09 -9.75
C LEU A 255 3.14 -19.66 -10.77
N PRO A 256 2.90 -20.46 -11.83
CA PRO A 256 1.86 -20.13 -12.79
C PRO A 256 0.50 -20.17 -12.09
N ASN A 257 -0.33 -19.17 -12.37
CA ASN A 257 -1.72 -19.12 -11.95
C ASN A 257 -2.63 -18.92 -13.18
N ARG A 258 -3.94 -18.94 -12.98
CA ARG A 258 -4.91 -18.87 -14.08
C ARG A 258 -4.73 -17.64 -14.98
N HIS A 259 -4.29 -16.51 -14.41
CA HIS A 259 -4.33 -15.20 -15.06
C HIS A 259 -2.97 -14.57 -15.31
N GLY A 260 -1.90 -15.22 -14.84
CA GLY A 260 -0.56 -14.66 -14.95
C GLY A 260 0.52 -15.54 -14.34
N LEU A 261 1.48 -14.90 -13.71
CA LEU A 261 2.65 -15.55 -13.16
C LEU A 261 3.02 -14.97 -11.81
N GLY A 262 3.24 -15.85 -10.83
CA GLY A 262 3.96 -15.54 -9.60
C GLY A 262 5.43 -15.93 -9.72
N ILE A 263 6.30 -15.16 -9.09
CA ILE A 263 7.73 -15.43 -8.96
C ILE A 263 8.08 -15.37 -7.48
N ARG A 264 8.64 -16.47 -6.95
CA ARG A 264 9.17 -16.52 -5.59
C ARG A 264 10.70 -16.39 -5.64
N ALA A 265 11.22 -15.37 -4.99
CA ALA A 265 12.64 -15.06 -4.92
C ALA A 265 13.25 -15.68 -3.64
N GLY A 266 13.68 -16.92 -3.73
CA GLY A 266 14.27 -17.64 -2.62
C GLY A 266 13.31 -18.53 -1.83
N ASP A 267 13.88 -19.36 -0.97
CA ASP A 267 13.09 -20.25 -0.10
C ASP A 267 12.43 -19.50 1.07
N TRP A 268 13.08 -18.46 1.53
CA TRP A 268 12.63 -17.60 2.61
C TRP A 268 12.76 -16.14 2.21
N PRO A 269 11.98 -15.22 2.79
CA PRO A 269 12.16 -13.80 2.54
C PRO A 269 13.49 -13.31 3.10
N GLU A 270 14.04 -12.26 2.49
CA GLU A 270 15.30 -11.66 2.91
C GLU A 270 15.06 -10.32 3.59
N LEU A 271 15.72 -10.07 4.73
CA LEU A 271 15.61 -8.80 5.45
C LEU A 271 16.31 -7.65 4.70
N GLY A 272 17.43 -7.95 4.05
CA GLY A 272 18.25 -6.91 3.43
C GLY A 272 18.78 -5.88 4.44
N TRP A 273 19.28 -6.35 5.60
CA TRP A 273 19.75 -5.47 6.68
C TRP A 273 21.00 -4.72 6.29
N VAL A 274 20.88 -3.40 6.07
CA VAL A 274 21.92 -2.53 5.51
C VAL A 274 23.26 -2.62 6.27
N GLN A 275 23.25 -2.81 7.57
CA GLN A 275 24.45 -2.90 8.40
C GLN A 275 25.17 -4.25 8.35
N ARG A 276 24.51 -5.33 7.90
CA ARG A 276 25.05 -6.69 7.93
C ARG A 276 25.15 -7.35 6.56
N ASN A 277 24.04 -7.41 5.85
CA ASN A 277 23.98 -7.98 4.49
C ASN A 277 22.87 -7.26 3.71
N PRO A 278 23.18 -6.08 3.14
CA PRO A 278 22.15 -5.15 2.69
C PRO A 278 21.46 -5.57 1.39
N TYR A 279 22.11 -6.41 0.57
CA TYR A 279 21.66 -6.58 -0.80
C TYR A 279 21.05 -7.96 -1.04
N PRO A 280 19.70 -8.10 -1.02
CA PRO A 280 19.05 -9.37 -1.29
C PRO A 280 19.21 -9.75 -2.76
N GLU A 281 20.18 -10.63 -3.04
CA GLU A 281 20.63 -11.00 -4.39
C GLU A 281 19.48 -11.43 -5.31
N LEU A 282 18.55 -12.25 -4.79
CA LEU A 282 17.45 -12.77 -5.60
C LEU A 282 16.41 -11.69 -5.90
N TYR A 283 16.19 -10.76 -4.97
CA TYR A 283 15.29 -9.63 -5.23
C TYR A 283 15.88 -8.71 -6.31
N VAL A 284 17.17 -8.45 -6.25
CA VAL A 284 17.88 -7.67 -7.28
C VAL A 284 17.76 -8.34 -8.64
N LYS A 285 17.98 -9.67 -8.70
CA LYS A 285 17.90 -10.44 -9.95
C LYS A 285 16.48 -10.39 -10.53
N VAL A 286 15.45 -10.61 -9.71
CA VAL A 286 14.06 -10.53 -10.14
C VAL A 286 13.68 -9.10 -10.55
N ASN A 287 14.11 -8.09 -9.78
CA ASN A 287 13.88 -6.68 -10.11
C ASN A 287 14.46 -6.33 -11.49
N GLY A 288 15.68 -6.71 -11.79
CA GLY A 288 16.31 -6.44 -13.09
C GLY A 288 15.57 -7.09 -14.27
N ALA A 289 15.06 -8.32 -14.10
CA ALA A 289 14.27 -8.99 -15.14
C ALA A 289 12.89 -8.35 -15.36
N LEU A 290 12.30 -7.78 -14.31
CA LEU A 290 10.96 -7.19 -14.36
C LEU A 290 10.96 -5.66 -14.59
N GLU A 291 12.13 -5.01 -14.56
CA GLU A 291 12.27 -3.56 -14.72
C GLU A 291 11.45 -2.97 -15.89
N PRO A 292 11.40 -3.60 -17.09
CA PRO A 292 10.65 -3.04 -18.22
C PRO A 292 9.14 -2.86 -17.99
N VAL A 293 8.57 -3.51 -16.97
CA VAL A 293 7.15 -3.41 -16.60
C VAL A 293 6.96 -2.83 -15.18
N ARG A 294 8.01 -2.24 -14.61
CA ARG A 294 7.91 -1.50 -13.35
C ARG A 294 7.23 -0.15 -13.56
N ALA A 295 6.46 0.30 -12.58
CA ALA A 295 5.90 1.65 -12.58
C ALA A 295 7.04 2.69 -12.72
N PRO A 296 6.89 3.72 -13.55
CA PRO A 296 7.93 4.73 -13.74
C PRO A 296 8.20 5.51 -12.46
N GLU A 297 7.15 5.72 -11.65
CA GLU A 297 7.19 6.35 -10.34
C GLU A 297 6.03 5.86 -9.49
N VAL A 298 6.06 6.13 -8.19
CA VAL A 298 5.00 5.73 -7.24
C VAL A 298 4.39 6.91 -6.47
N GLY A 299 4.78 8.14 -6.80
CA GLY A 299 4.38 9.31 -6.02
C GLY A 299 4.97 9.31 -4.60
N GLY A 300 4.43 10.11 -3.69
CA GLY A 300 4.84 10.09 -2.29
C GLY A 300 4.02 9.11 -1.47
N PHE A 301 4.64 8.34 -0.61
CA PHE A 301 3.93 7.46 0.33
C PHE A 301 3.35 8.21 1.53
N ALA A 302 3.78 9.44 1.76
CA ALA A 302 3.37 10.25 2.88
C ALA A 302 2.31 11.27 2.51
N PHE A 303 1.19 11.25 3.22
CA PHE A 303 0.22 12.34 3.24
C PHE A 303 0.43 13.18 4.50
N GLY A 304 0.83 14.43 4.30
CA GLY A 304 0.95 15.39 5.38
C GLY A 304 1.95 14.96 6.44
N SER A 305 2.74 15.85 6.95
CA SER A 305 3.59 15.56 8.11
C SER A 305 3.08 16.32 9.31
N ILE A 306 3.17 15.66 10.40
CA ILE A 306 3.27 16.32 11.67
C ILE A 306 4.77 16.47 11.92
N GLY A 307 5.31 17.70 11.82
CA GLY A 307 6.56 18.06 12.44
C GLY A 307 7.88 17.69 11.77
N GLY A 308 8.15 18.06 10.51
CA GLY A 308 9.54 18.24 10.03
C GLY A 308 10.50 17.04 9.98
N GLU A 309 10.06 15.85 10.32
CA GLU A 309 10.88 14.65 10.40
C GLU A 309 11.11 14.01 9.01
N THR A 310 12.19 13.25 8.87
CA THR A 310 12.54 12.51 7.65
C THR A 310 11.50 11.43 7.36
N ARG A 311 10.94 11.42 6.15
CA ARG A 311 9.86 10.54 5.75
C ARG A 311 9.84 10.31 4.25
N PHE A 312 8.93 9.46 3.82
CA PHE A 312 8.65 9.25 2.42
C PHE A 312 8.03 10.49 1.76
N THR A 313 8.86 11.26 1.06
CA THR A 313 8.45 12.29 0.10
C THR A 313 8.26 11.64 -1.28
N HIS A 314 7.84 12.41 -2.28
CA HIS A 314 7.83 11.94 -3.67
C HIS A 314 9.21 11.41 -4.11
N GLU A 315 10.28 12.14 -3.80
CA GLU A 315 11.64 11.77 -4.17
C GLU A 315 12.11 10.51 -3.44
N THR A 316 11.99 10.48 -2.11
CA THR A 316 12.45 9.35 -1.31
C THR A 316 11.63 8.09 -1.55
N SER A 317 10.34 8.19 -1.87
CA SER A 317 9.50 7.05 -2.27
C SER A 317 9.97 6.45 -3.59
N ASN A 318 10.31 7.29 -4.57
CA ASN A 318 10.82 6.83 -5.86
C ASN A 318 12.24 6.26 -5.76
N LEU A 319 13.10 6.80 -4.89
CA LEU A 319 14.40 6.19 -4.59
C LEU A 319 14.22 4.83 -3.92
N TRP A 320 13.32 4.73 -2.94
CA TRP A 320 13.03 3.46 -2.27
C TRP A 320 12.47 2.40 -3.25
N MET A 321 11.60 2.77 -4.16
CA MET A 321 11.09 1.86 -5.20
C MET A 321 12.23 1.25 -6.04
N ARG A 322 13.29 2.03 -6.27
CA ARG A 322 14.47 1.63 -7.05
C ARG A 322 15.60 1.02 -6.22
N ARG A 323 15.33 0.68 -4.95
CA ARG A 323 16.35 0.20 -4.01
C ARG A 323 17.12 -1.05 -4.45
N PHE A 324 16.56 -1.81 -5.40
CA PHE A 324 17.18 -3.01 -5.95
C PHE A 324 17.85 -2.81 -7.32
N ASP A 325 17.88 -1.59 -7.87
CA ASP A 325 18.50 -1.32 -9.17
C ASP A 325 20.03 -1.30 -9.08
N ALA A 326 20.57 -0.66 -8.05
CA ALA A 326 22.00 -0.66 -7.76
C ALA A 326 22.27 -0.35 -6.29
N PRO A 327 23.40 -0.83 -5.73
CA PRO A 327 23.84 -0.46 -4.39
C PRO A 327 23.99 1.06 -4.24
N GLY A 328 23.49 1.60 -3.12
CA GLY A 328 23.59 3.03 -2.79
C GLY A 328 22.48 3.92 -3.36
N ILE A 329 21.55 3.38 -4.14
CA ILE A 329 20.32 4.12 -4.49
C ILE A 329 19.49 4.33 -3.24
N TRP A 330 19.37 3.30 -2.41
CA TRP A 330 18.67 3.37 -1.12
C TRP A 330 19.39 2.55 -0.04
N PRO A 331 19.54 3.06 1.16
CA PRO A 331 19.45 4.49 1.47
C PRO A 331 20.56 5.26 0.76
N PRO A 332 20.27 6.45 0.21
CA PRO A 332 21.29 7.26 -0.42
C PRO A 332 22.33 7.73 0.62
N PRO A 333 23.58 8.08 0.20
CA PRO A 333 24.67 8.40 1.13
C PRO A 333 24.34 9.47 2.17
N TRP A 334 23.52 10.45 1.81
CA TRP A 334 23.10 11.53 2.72
C TRP A 334 22.11 11.09 3.80
N LEU A 335 21.46 9.89 3.65
CA LEU A 335 20.63 9.28 4.69
C LEU A 335 21.42 8.33 5.60
N GLN A 336 22.57 7.80 5.16
CA GLN A 336 23.32 6.80 5.90
C GLN A 336 24.06 7.35 7.13
N SER A 337 24.37 8.63 7.18
CA SER A 337 25.23 9.23 8.19
C SER A 337 24.50 10.02 9.28
N GLY A 338 23.20 9.83 9.48
CA GLY A 338 22.41 10.64 10.42
C GLY A 338 22.36 12.13 10.04
N SER A 339 22.72 12.46 8.80
CA SER A 339 22.60 13.80 8.25
C SER A 339 21.13 14.15 8.05
N ASP A 340 20.80 15.36 8.42
CA ASP A 340 19.46 15.94 8.28
C ASP A 340 18.97 15.85 6.81
N ALA A 341 17.85 15.19 6.57
CA ALA A 341 17.27 15.00 5.24
C ALA A 341 16.88 16.32 4.54
N SER A 342 16.97 17.44 5.25
CA SER A 342 16.83 18.78 4.67
C SER A 342 17.97 19.17 3.71
N GLN A 343 19.06 18.38 3.68
CA GLN A 343 20.19 18.58 2.77
C GLN A 343 20.14 17.65 1.56
N VAL A 344 19.02 17.63 0.82
CA VAL A 344 19.00 17.02 -0.52
C VAL A 344 20.03 17.75 -1.37
N PRO A 345 21.09 17.08 -1.89
CA PRO A 345 22.03 17.75 -2.77
C PRO A 345 21.26 18.29 -3.98
N ALA A 346 21.51 19.54 -4.34
CA ALA A 346 20.88 20.20 -5.48
C ALA A 346 21.04 19.44 -6.83
N VAL A 347 21.95 18.48 -6.89
CA VAL A 347 22.17 17.58 -8.04
C VAL A 347 21.02 16.57 -8.23
N LEU A 348 20.29 16.20 -7.18
CA LEU A 348 19.13 15.30 -7.31
C LEU A 348 17.83 16.06 -7.64
N ALA A 349 17.81 17.37 -7.54
CA ALA A 349 16.73 18.22 -8.08
C ALA A 349 16.75 18.30 -9.63
N ALA A 350 17.77 17.76 -10.27
CA ALA A 350 17.93 17.72 -11.72
C ALA A 350 17.80 16.29 -12.25
N VAL A 351 16.73 15.58 -11.92
CA VAL A 351 16.22 14.52 -12.80
C VAL A 351 15.68 15.25 -14.04
N PRO A 352 16.12 14.94 -15.28
CA PRO A 352 15.60 15.61 -16.45
C PRO A 352 14.08 15.36 -16.50
N THR A 353 13.32 16.41 -16.27
CA THR A 353 11.91 16.47 -16.63
C THR A 353 11.84 16.16 -18.12
N PRO A 354 10.95 15.26 -18.59
CA PRO A 354 10.70 15.11 -20.01
C PRO A 354 10.45 16.50 -20.58
N SER A 355 11.16 16.81 -21.67
CA SER A 355 11.14 18.10 -22.35
C SER A 355 9.73 18.67 -22.44
N GLU A 356 9.54 19.81 -21.78
CA GLU A 356 8.37 20.65 -21.92
C GLU A 356 8.25 21.10 -23.39
N GLU A 357 7.38 20.46 -24.14
CA GLU A 357 6.74 21.15 -25.25
C GLU A 357 5.54 21.91 -24.68
N SER A 358 5.80 23.17 -24.50
CA SER A 358 4.90 24.32 -24.41
C SER A 358 3.41 24.08 -24.14
N ASP A 359 3.00 24.25 -22.87
CA ASP A 359 1.75 24.93 -22.57
C ASP A 359 2.02 25.98 -21.48
N THR A 360 2.11 27.23 -21.94
CA THR A 360 2.52 28.42 -21.18
C THR A 360 1.39 29.01 -20.33
N ASP A 361 0.59 28.18 -19.63
CA ASP A 361 -0.47 28.72 -18.75
C ASP A 361 -0.58 28.07 -17.37
N SER A 362 0.33 27.15 -16.98
CA SER A 362 0.25 26.47 -15.69
C SER A 362 1.30 26.91 -14.63
N ALA A 363 2.10 27.91 -14.92
CA ALA A 363 3.31 28.25 -14.14
C ALA A 363 3.07 29.07 -12.86
N ASN A 364 1.82 29.22 -12.36
CA ASN A 364 1.57 30.00 -11.13
C ASN A 364 0.40 29.49 -10.28
N GLN A 365 0.15 28.19 -10.25
CA GLN A 365 -0.79 27.64 -9.25
C GLN A 365 -0.05 27.37 -7.95
N GLU A 366 -0.09 28.34 -7.07
CA GLU A 366 0.28 28.19 -5.65
C GLU A 366 -0.42 26.92 -5.09
N ARG A 367 0.36 25.96 -4.61
CA ARG A 367 -0.12 24.65 -4.13
C ARG A 367 -1.02 24.89 -2.92
N VAL A 368 -2.33 24.71 -3.08
CA VAL A 368 -3.29 24.85 -1.98
C VAL A 368 -3.23 23.59 -1.12
N LEU A 369 -2.88 23.75 0.16
CA LEU A 369 -2.82 22.63 1.10
C LEU A 369 -4.23 22.13 1.43
N PRO A 370 -4.39 20.82 1.71
CA PRO A 370 -5.64 20.27 2.21
C PRO A 370 -6.08 20.92 3.52
N VAL A 371 -7.39 21.05 3.74
CA VAL A 371 -7.99 21.74 4.89
C VAL A 371 -8.96 20.82 5.62
N HIS A 372 -8.93 20.86 6.94
CA HIS A 372 -9.85 20.08 7.76
C HIS A 372 -11.23 20.74 7.85
N ALA A 373 -12.28 19.92 7.94
CA ALA A 373 -13.62 20.44 8.26
C ALA A 373 -13.60 21.26 9.56
N GLY A 374 -14.35 22.36 9.58
CA GLY A 374 -14.36 23.30 10.69
C GLY A 374 -13.25 24.37 10.65
N GLN A 375 -12.29 24.25 9.74
CA GLN A 375 -11.26 25.28 9.52
C GLN A 375 -11.72 26.29 8.46
N PRO A 376 -11.20 27.54 8.46
CA PRO A 376 -11.49 28.50 7.41
C PRO A 376 -10.95 28.03 6.06
N CYS A 377 -11.73 28.17 5.01
CA CYS A 377 -11.31 27.90 3.63
C CYS A 377 -10.17 28.87 3.23
N PRO A 378 -9.00 28.38 2.82
CA PRO A 378 -7.86 29.23 2.49
C PRO A 378 -7.96 29.83 1.09
N ARG A 379 -8.78 29.28 0.21
CA ARG A 379 -8.92 29.71 -1.19
C ARG A 379 -10.27 29.35 -1.76
N THR A 380 -10.93 30.30 -2.38
CA THR A 380 -12.20 30.09 -3.10
C THR A 380 -12.04 29.04 -4.20
N GLY A 381 -13.01 28.14 -4.34
CA GLY A 381 -13.07 27.13 -5.39
C GLY A 381 -13.79 25.88 -5.02
N TRP A 382 -13.71 24.88 -5.91
CA TRP A 382 -14.24 23.56 -5.69
C TRP A 382 -13.31 22.75 -4.80
N TRP A 383 -13.90 22.10 -3.79
CA TRP A 383 -13.22 21.27 -2.83
C TRP A 383 -13.83 19.89 -2.81
N LEU A 384 -13.00 18.86 -2.62
CA LEU A 384 -13.37 17.44 -2.57
C LEU A 384 -13.10 16.88 -1.18
N ALA A 385 -14.12 16.35 -0.51
CA ALA A 385 -13.98 15.55 0.69
C ALA A 385 -14.09 14.07 0.36
N ARG A 386 -12.98 13.37 0.26
CA ARG A 386 -12.95 11.93 -0.06
C ARG A 386 -13.67 11.08 1.00
N ALA A 387 -13.54 11.45 2.27
CA ALA A 387 -14.20 10.77 3.40
C ALA A 387 -15.73 10.91 3.41
N LEU A 388 -16.30 11.85 2.64
CA LEU A 388 -17.74 12.08 2.51
C LEU A 388 -18.23 11.63 1.12
N SER A 389 -17.94 10.40 0.72
CA SER A 389 -18.38 9.84 -0.57
C SER A 389 -17.98 10.73 -1.76
N ALA A 390 -16.76 11.24 -1.74
CA ALA A 390 -16.26 12.18 -2.75
C ALA A 390 -17.16 13.43 -2.92
N ARG A 391 -17.74 13.92 -1.82
CA ARG A 391 -18.58 15.13 -1.82
C ARG A 391 -17.77 16.31 -2.36
N ARG A 392 -18.34 17.02 -3.33
CA ARG A 392 -17.75 18.24 -3.90
C ARG A 392 -18.58 19.44 -3.46
N GLU A 393 -17.91 20.48 -3.00
CA GLU A 393 -18.56 21.73 -2.65
C GLU A 393 -17.72 22.91 -3.14
N PHE A 394 -18.40 23.96 -3.57
CA PHE A 394 -17.78 25.24 -3.82
C PHE A 394 -17.79 26.03 -2.53
N VAL A 395 -16.59 26.43 -2.04
CA VAL A 395 -16.43 27.13 -0.78
C VAL A 395 -15.64 28.41 -1.04
N GLU A 396 -16.09 29.54 -0.49
CA GLU A 396 -15.40 30.82 -0.61
C GLU A 396 -14.30 30.96 0.45
N VAL A 397 -13.26 31.71 0.13
CA VAL A 397 -12.18 31.98 1.07
C VAL A 397 -12.72 32.59 2.37
N GLY A 398 -12.32 32.04 3.50
CA GLY A 398 -12.76 32.46 4.83
C GLY A 398 -14.03 31.76 5.33
N GLU A 399 -14.83 31.11 4.47
CA GLU A 399 -15.94 30.26 4.92
C GLU A 399 -15.44 29.03 5.67
N VAL A 400 -16.23 28.51 6.58
CA VAL A 400 -15.89 27.30 7.34
C VAL A 400 -16.09 26.07 6.47
N MET A 401 -15.04 25.25 6.34
CA MET A 401 -15.11 24.00 5.57
C MET A 401 -16.17 23.06 6.14
N PRO A 402 -17.08 22.54 5.30
CA PRO A 402 -18.24 21.77 5.74
C PRO A 402 -17.84 20.42 6.35
N GLY A 403 -18.71 19.91 7.25
CA GLY A 403 -18.57 18.59 7.88
C GLY A 403 -18.42 18.65 9.38
N PRO A 404 -18.47 17.51 10.07
CA PRO A 404 -18.31 17.47 11.51
C PRO A 404 -16.87 17.95 11.85
N ALA A 405 -16.81 18.99 12.68
CA ALA A 405 -15.56 19.38 13.34
C ALA A 405 -15.15 18.22 14.27
N ALA A 406 -13.83 17.99 14.39
CA ALA A 406 -13.29 16.91 15.18
C ALA A 406 -13.95 16.81 16.56
N SER A 407 -14.70 15.74 16.79
CA SER A 407 -15.01 15.27 18.15
C SER A 407 -13.84 14.39 18.61
N ALA A 408 -13.51 14.43 19.89
CA ALA A 408 -12.45 13.61 20.47
C ALA A 408 -12.66 12.13 20.08
N GLY A 409 -11.83 11.61 19.16
CA GLY A 409 -11.89 10.23 18.66
C GLY A 409 -12.51 10.03 17.26
N GLY A 410 -12.93 11.08 16.54
CA GLY A 410 -13.54 10.93 15.21
C GLY A 410 -12.62 11.32 14.05
N ASN A 411 -12.72 10.58 12.94
CA ASN A 411 -12.01 10.86 11.69
C ASN A 411 -12.33 12.30 11.23
N GLN A 412 -11.29 13.11 11.10
CA GLN A 412 -11.42 14.47 10.59
C GLN A 412 -11.67 14.41 9.07
N VAL A 413 -12.71 15.09 8.61
CA VAL A 413 -12.95 15.27 7.17
C VAL A 413 -11.90 16.22 6.62
N ILE A 414 -11.19 15.78 5.58
CA ILE A 414 -10.15 16.56 4.88
C ILE A 414 -10.69 16.94 3.52
N TRP A 415 -10.56 18.23 3.19
CA TRP A 415 -10.95 18.81 1.92
C TRP A 415 -9.74 19.12 1.05
N TYR A 416 -9.81 18.74 -0.21
CA TYR A 416 -8.77 18.93 -1.23
C TYR A 416 -9.26 19.88 -2.29
N TRP A 417 -8.51 20.94 -2.58
CA TRP A 417 -8.87 21.91 -3.59
C TRP A 417 -8.74 21.36 -5.02
N LEU A 418 -9.79 21.52 -5.83
CA LEU A 418 -9.85 21.01 -7.21
C LEU A 418 -9.65 22.10 -8.26
N GLY A 419 -9.78 23.37 -7.88
CA GLY A 419 -9.71 24.49 -8.84
C GLY A 419 -10.91 25.42 -8.77
N MET A 420 -10.91 26.45 -9.61
CA MET A 420 -12.00 27.42 -9.73
C MET A 420 -13.15 26.94 -10.64
N THR A 421 -12.87 26.05 -11.56
CA THR A 421 -13.86 25.49 -12.48
C THR A 421 -14.26 24.08 -12.05
N GLN A 422 -15.54 23.78 -12.15
CA GLN A 422 -16.03 22.40 -11.96
C GLN A 422 -15.49 21.56 -13.12
N GLN A 423 -14.46 20.77 -12.85
CA GLN A 423 -14.07 19.73 -13.81
C GLN A 423 -15.14 18.64 -13.78
N ASN A 424 -15.84 18.49 -14.90
CA ASN A 424 -16.89 17.49 -15.10
C ASN A 424 -16.34 16.06 -15.05
#